data_fe977c01a7199635e89203bc9bdf4e1c
#
_entry.id   fe977c01a7199635e89203bc9bdf4e1c
#
_cell.length_a   1.000
_cell.length_b   1.000
_cell.length_c   1.000
_cell.angle_alpha   90.00
_cell.angle_beta   90.00
_cell.angle_gamma   90.00
#
_symmetry.space_group_name_H-M   'P 1'
#
loop_
_entity.id
_entity.type
_entity.pdbx_description
1 polymer ?
#
loop_
_entity_poly.entity_id
_entity_poly.type
_entity_poly.pdbx_seq_one_letter_code
_entity_poly.pdbx_strand_id
1 'polypeptide(L)'
;VVRVSAAPLLVVLLATAGFLAFKGNGEAMNYRQLTPEEEHVIVHGGTERPFSGEYVNFHDEGTYHCRRCDAALYESTAKFNSGCGWPSFDREVPGAVIRRPDPDGVRTEIVCASCGAHLGHVFMGEGFTPADTRHCVNSISMVFHPAQATETAVFAGGCFWGIDHFFKNVEGVLRTTSGYTGGYMESPTYREVCSGETGHAEAVEVVFDPSVVGFEELAKMFFEIHDPTTPNRQGFDVGSQYRSAVFTTSEEQRAVVDRLISLLRERGLNVVTEVRPLEVFWPGEDYHQDYYAKNRRGSICHTRVNRFD
;
A
#
# COMPACT_ATOMS: atom_id res chain seq x y z
N VAL A 1 91.17 -7.19 -0.39
CA VAL A 1 89.96 -7.18 0.41
C VAL A 1 89.31 -5.82 0.14
N VAL A 2 88.31 -5.74 -0.76
CA VAL A 2 87.60 -4.55 -1.11
C VAL A 2 86.21 -4.61 -0.42
N ARG A 3 85.96 -3.67 0.47
CA ARG A 3 84.66 -3.50 1.10
C ARG A 3 83.77 -2.65 0.17
N VAL A 4 82.68 -3.19 -0.31
CA VAL A 4 81.57 -2.44 -1.04
C VAL A 4 80.53 -2.06 -0.01
N SER A 5 80.30 -0.74 0.12
CA SER A 5 79.30 -0.18 1.00
C SER A 5 77.99 -0.14 0.24
N ALA A 6 76.93 -0.77 0.77
CA ALA A 6 75.56 -0.72 0.24
C ALA A 6 74.83 0.43 0.88
N ALA A 7 74.32 1.35 0.04
CA ALA A 7 73.36 2.38 0.43
C ALA A 7 71.91 1.85 0.47
N PRO A 8 71.07 2.28 1.41
CA PRO A 8 69.69 1.81 1.43
C PRO A 8 68.83 2.53 0.43
N LEU A 9 68.11 1.74 -0.35
CA LEU A 9 67.08 2.19 -1.31
C LEU A 9 65.81 2.59 -0.53
N LEU A 10 65.45 3.86 -0.56
CA LEU A 10 64.24 4.40 0.05
C LEU A 10 63.06 4.08 -0.89
N VAL A 11 62.25 3.08 -0.53
CA VAL A 11 61.01 2.77 -1.23
C VAL A 11 59.90 3.73 -0.77
N VAL A 12 59.55 4.70 -1.61
CA VAL A 12 58.37 5.55 -1.42
C VAL A 12 57.15 4.77 -1.84
N LEU A 13 56.38 4.27 -0.88
CA LEU A 13 55.03 3.71 -1.12
C LEU A 13 54.07 4.86 -1.39
N LEU A 14 53.76 5.06 -2.64
CA LEU A 14 52.59 5.86 -3.07
C LEU A 14 51.31 5.05 -2.77
N ALA A 15 50.61 5.45 -1.70
CA ALA A 15 49.28 4.97 -1.40
C ALA A 15 48.28 5.53 -2.43
N THR A 16 47.98 4.76 -3.45
CA THR A 16 46.83 5.03 -4.33
C THR A 16 45.55 4.65 -3.60
N ALA A 17 44.82 5.68 -3.16
CA ALA A 17 43.45 5.50 -2.66
C ALA A 17 42.61 4.93 -3.78
N GLY A 18 42.38 3.62 -3.76
CA GLY A 18 41.47 2.96 -4.66
C GLY A 18 40.03 3.35 -4.30
N PHE A 19 39.42 4.18 -5.12
CA PHE A 19 37.97 4.36 -5.15
C PHE A 19 37.35 3.01 -5.53
N LEU A 20 36.80 2.29 -4.55
CA LEU A 20 35.90 1.18 -4.80
C LEU A 20 34.61 1.75 -5.40
N ALA A 21 34.53 1.76 -6.73
CA ALA A 21 33.26 1.97 -7.44
C ALA A 21 32.34 0.77 -7.13
N PHE A 22 31.34 0.99 -6.33
CA PHE A 22 30.20 0.09 -6.22
C PHE A 22 29.53 -0.01 -7.59
N LYS A 23 29.73 -1.12 -8.31
CA LYS A 23 28.90 -1.51 -9.45
C LYS A 23 27.57 -1.98 -8.91
N GLY A 24 26.61 -1.06 -8.72
CA GLY A 24 25.20 -1.37 -8.68
C GLY A 24 24.75 -1.80 -10.07
N ASN A 25 23.97 -2.86 -10.18
CA ASN A 25 23.30 -3.30 -11.40
C ASN A 25 22.49 -2.12 -11.96
N GLY A 26 23.01 -1.50 -13.03
CA GLY A 26 22.42 -0.30 -13.60
C GLY A 26 21.22 -0.65 -14.49
N GLU A 27 20.05 -0.69 -13.92
CA GLU A 27 18.88 -0.23 -14.65
C GLU A 27 19.02 1.29 -14.77
N ALA A 28 19.06 1.80 -16.02
CA ALA A 28 19.10 3.23 -16.27
C ALA A 28 17.84 3.86 -15.67
N MET A 29 17.97 4.58 -14.56
CA MET A 29 16.85 5.30 -13.96
C MET A 29 16.29 6.27 -15.00
N ASN A 30 15.03 6.07 -15.37
CA ASN A 30 14.35 6.90 -16.34
C ASN A 30 13.93 8.20 -15.65
N TYR A 31 14.82 9.21 -15.65
CA TYR A 31 14.51 10.52 -15.09
C TYR A 31 13.50 11.27 -15.94
N ARG A 32 12.54 11.91 -15.28
CA ARG A 32 11.61 12.82 -15.93
C ARG A 32 12.40 13.99 -16.55
N GLN A 33 11.99 14.38 -17.75
CA GLN A 33 12.52 15.60 -18.38
C GLN A 33 12.04 16.83 -17.59
N LEU A 34 12.98 17.64 -17.12
CA LEU A 34 12.73 18.85 -16.33
C LEU A 34 12.65 20.08 -17.22
N THR A 35 11.82 21.04 -16.87
CA THR A 35 11.86 22.39 -17.43
C THR A 35 13.09 23.14 -16.92
N PRO A 36 13.52 24.23 -17.56
CA PRO A 36 14.67 25.02 -17.07
C PRO A 36 14.49 25.54 -15.63
N GLU A 37 13.28 25.88 -15.21
CA GLU A 37 12.97 26.31 -13.84
C GLU A 37 13.07 25.16 -12.84
N GLU A 38 12.52 24.00 -13.18
CA GLU A 38 12.66 22.75 -12.38
C GLU A 38 14.13 22.36 -12.27
N GLU A 39 14.89 22.41 -13.37
CA GLU A 39 16.31 22.08 -13.38
C GLU A 39 17.12 23.02 -12.50
N HIS A 40 16.83 24.34 -12.53
CA HIS A 40 17.48 25.31 -11.66
C HIS A 40 17.34 24.96 -10.18
N VAL A 41 16.15 24.53 -9.74
CA VAL A 41 15.92 24.19 -8.33
C VAL A 41 16.42 22.75 -8.03
N ILE A 42 16.00 21.78 -8.83
CA ILE A 42 16.16 20.35 -8.52
C ILE A 42 17.61 19.87 -8.73
N VAL A 43 18.29 20.40 -9.75
CA VAL A 43 19.66 19.98 -10.13
C VAL A 43 20.71 20.93 -9.60
N HIS A 44 20.45 22.24 -9.67
CA HIS A 44 21.43 23.27 -9.31
C HIS A 44 21.25 23.85 -7.90
N GLY A 45 20.34 23.28 -7.08
CA GLY A 45 20.17 23.70 -5.70
C GLY A 45 19.54 25.08 -5.50
N GLY A 46 18.77 25.54 -6.49
CA GLY A 46 18.03 26.82 -6.39
C GLY A 46 16.88 26.73 -5.37
N THR A 47 16.20 27.85 -5.16
CA THR A 47 15.03 27.93 -4.26
C THR A 47 13.91 28.67 -4.98
N GLU A 48 12.70 28.13 -4.95
CA GLU A 48 11.51 28.83 -5.44
C GLU A 48 11.15 30.01 -4.52
N ARG A 49 10.37 30.97 -5.03
CA ARG A 49 9.95 32.13 -4.23
C ARG A 49 9.02 31.67 -3.08
N PRO A 50 9.11 32.30 -1.89
CA PRO A 50 8.19 31.98 -0.80
C PRO A 50 6.75 32.27 -1.22
N PHE A 51 5.81 31.41 -0.79
CA PHE A 51 4.37 31.47 -1.06
C PHE A 51 3.95 31.31 -2.54
N SER A 52 4.88 31.01 -3.44
CA SER A 52 4.56 30.80 -4.86
C SER A 52 4.32 29.35 -5.23
N GLY A 53 4.74 28.41 -4.39
CA GLY A 53 4.70 26.99 -4.69
C GLY A 53 3.29 26.40 -4.59
N GLU A 54 2.95 25.51 -5.52
CA GLU A 54 1.65 24.83 -5.64
C GLU A 54 1.20 24.17 -4.34
N TYR A 55 2.13 23.55 -3.60
CA TYR A 55 1.80 22.75 -2.42
C TYR A 55 1.90 23.51 -1.08
N VAL A 56 2.10 24.84 -1.08
CA VAL A 56 2.15 25.62 0.18
C VAL A 56 0.85 25.48 0.96
N ASN A 57 -0.29 25.72 0.32
CA ASN A 57 -1.63 25.67 0.89
C ASN A 57 -2.45 24.45 0.42
N PHE A 58 -1.80 23.42 -0.10
CA PHE A 58 -2.43 22.21 -0.59
C PHE A 58 -2.55 21.19 0.54
N HIS A 59 -3.74 20.60 0.76
CA HIS A 59 -4.02 19.73 1.91
C HIS A 59 -4.74 18.42 1.56
N ASP A 60 -4.78 18.05 0.28
CA ASP A 60 -5.39 16.79 -0.14
C ASP A 60 -4.60 15.59 0.41
N GLU A 61 -5.30 14.47 0.64
CA GLU A 61 -4.68 13.23 1.08
C GLU A 61 -3.93 12.55 -0.05
N GLY A 62 -2.68 12.13 0.23
CA GLY A 62 -1.83 11.47 -0.75
C GLY A 62 -0.37 11.49 -0.37
N THR A 63 0.48 11.26 -1.37
CA THR A 63 1.93 11.17 -1.21
C THR A 63 2.62 12.14 -2.15
N TYR A 64 3.61 12.87 -1.64
CA TYR A 64 4.48 13.74 -2.42
C TYR A 64 5.69 12.95 -2.89
N HIS A 65 5.87 12.87 -4.20
CA HIS A 65 6.94 12.14 -4.88
C HIS A 65 8.01 13.09 -5.42
N CYS A 66 9.22 12.58 -5.61
CA CYS A 66 10.30 13.32 -6.24
C CYS A 66 9.97 13.63 -7.71
N ARG A 67 9.95 14.88 -8.10
CA ARG A 67 9.63 15.27 -9.48
C ARG A 67 10.59 14.69 -10.51
N ARG A 68 11.85 14.43 -10.12
CA ARG A 68 12.87 13.90 -11.04
C ARG A 68 12.79 12.40 -11.27
N CYS A 69 12.55 11.60 -10.23
CA CYS A 69 12.64 10.13 -10.29
C CYS A 69 11.41 9.38 -9.77
N ASP A 70 10.36 10.11 -9.38
CA ASP A 70 9.09 9.59 -8.87
C ASP A 70 9.16 8.75 -7.59
N ALA A 71 10.28 8.78 -6.85
CA ALA A 71 10.38 8.13 -5.55
C ALA A 71 9.49 8.85 -4.53
N ALA A 72 8.74 8.10 -3.71
CA ALA A 72 7.94 8.65 -2.62
C ALA A 72 8.84 9.36 -1.59
N LEU A 73 8.46 10.57 -1.18
CA LEU A 73 9.23 11.42 -0.27
C LEU A 73 8.51 11.71 1.05
N TYR A 74 7.25 12.15 0.97
CA TYR A 74 6.45 12.59 2.11
C TYR A 74 5.00 12.17 1.96
N GLU A 75 4.39 11.75 3.05
CA GLU A 75 2.93 11.56 3.13
C GLU A 75 2.24 12.88 3.52
N SER A 76 1.01 13.10 3.06
CA SER A 76 0.21 14.28 3.42
C SER A 76 -0.03 14.39 4.93
N THR A 77 -0.08 13.25 5.64
CA THR A 77 -0.20 13.17 7.10
C THR A 77 0.98 13.74 7.87
N ALA A 78 2.14 13.91 7.22
CA ALA A 78 3.32 14.54 7.78
C ALA A 78 3.37 16.05 7.54
N LYS A 79 2.47 16.57 6.69
CA LYS A 79 2.45 17.97 6.29
C LYS A 79 1.80 18.87 7.36
N PHE A 80 2.41 20.00 7.62
CA PHE A 80 1.86 21.01 8.52
C PHE A 80 2.12 22.44 8.03
N ASN A 81 1.38 23.41 8.57
CA ASN A 81 1.57 24.81 8.22
C ASN A 81 2.57 25.47 9.18
N SER A 82 3.77 25.81 8.70
CA SER A 82 4.79 26.53 9.44
C SER A 82 4.77 28.05 9.19
N GLY A 83 4.01 28.52 8.22
CA GLY A 83 4.00 29.93 7.80
C GLY A 83 5.27 30.42 7.10
N CYS A 84 6.24 29.53 6.78
CA CYS A 84 7.53 29.94 6.19
C CYS A 84 7.48 30.27 4.69
N GLY A 85 6.39 29.94 4.02
CA GLY A 85 6.21 30.17 2.58
C GLY A 85 6.53 28.97 1.68
N TRP A 86 6.90 27.85 2.25
CA TRP A 86 7.14 26.57 1.57
C TRP A 86 6.41 25.42 2.26
N PRO A 87 6.07 24.33 1.53
CA PRO A 87 5.56 23.11 2.14
C PRO A 87 6.48 22.62 3.26
N SER A 88 5.88 22.28 4.40
CA SER A 88 6.61 21.83 5.59
C SER A 88 6.11 20.46 6.04
N PHE A 89 7.05 19.53 6.30
CA PHE A 89 6.76 18.17 6.75
C PHE A 89 7.56 17.88 8.01
N ASP A 90 6.99 17.15 8.95
CA ASP A 90 7.66 16.79 10.20
C ASP A 90 8.43 15.47 10.13
N ARG A 91 8.17 14.66 9.10
CA ARG A 91 8.87 13.41 8.81
C ARG A 91 8.83 13.08 7.33
N GLU A 92 9.83 12.37 6.86
CA GLU A 92 9.91 11.77 5.55
C GLU A 92 9.40 10.32 5.53
N VAL A 93 9.08 9.78 4.35
CA VAL A 93 8.96 8.33 4.13
C VAL A 93 10.32 7.70 4.53
N PRO A 94 10.35 6.62 5.33
CA PRO A 94 11.59 6.07 5.85
C PRO A 94 12.63 5.80 4.75
N GLY A 95 13.81 6.43 4.88
CA GLY A 95 14.93 6.29 3.93
C GLY A 95 14.78 7.04 2.62
N ALA A 96 13.75 7.87 2.43
CA ALA A 96 13.50 8.61 1.19
C ALA A 96 14.39 9.85 1.01
N VAL A 97 14.94 10.38 2.10
CA VAL A 97 15.67 11.65 2.12
C VAL A 97 17.06 11.49 2.74
N ILE A 98 18.07 12.06 2.11
CA ILE A 98 19.41 12.19 2.65
C ILE A 98 19.64 13.63 3.13
N ARG A 99 20.20 13.79 4.34
CA ARG A 99 20.60 15.08 4.92
C ARG A 99 22.10 15.27 4.70
N ARG A 100 22.50 16.44 4.21
CA ARG A 100 23.91 16.78 4.01
C ARG A 100 24.20 18.24 4.37
N PRO A 101 25.43 18.59 4.80
CA PRO A 101 25.79 19.99 5.01
C PRO A 101 25.55 20.81 3.73
N ASP A 102 24.88 21.95 3.86
CA ASP A 102 24.76 22.91 2.76
C ASP A 102 26.10 23.61 2.53
N PRO A 103 26.48 23.97 1.28
CA PRO A 103 27.69 24.74 0.99
C PRO A 103 27.81 26.09 1.73
N ASP A 104 26.68 26.64 2.23
CA ASP A 104 26.68 27.84 3.05
C ASP A 104 27.28 27.64 4.46
N GLY A 105 27.52 26.42 4.87
CA GLY A 105 28.12 26.04 6.18
C GLY A 105 27.20 26.24 7.37
N VAL A 106 25.93 26.59 7.18
CA VAL A 106 24.97 26.91 8.24
C VAL A 106 23.76 25.94 8.21
N ARG A 107 23.19 25.71 7.02
CA ARG A 107 21.99 24.89 6.84
C ARG A 107 22.31 23.42 6.62
N THR A 108 21.29 22.59 6.78
CA THR A 108 21.31 21.17 6.38
C THR A 108 20.41 21.00 5.16
N GLU A 109 21.00 20.71 4.03
CA GLU A 109 20.30 20.41 2.80
C GLU A 109 19.65 19.02 2.88
N ILE A 110 18.49 18.89 2.25
CA ILE A 110 17.81 17.62 2.06
C ILE A 110 17.70 17.32 0.56
N VAL A 111 18.04 16.07 0.21
CA VAL A 111 17.99 15.59 -1.17
C VAL A 111 17.28 14.23 -1.24
N CYS A 112 16.69 13.93 -2.40
CA CYS A 112 16.09 12.64 -2.68
C CYS A 112 17.15 11.53 -2.58
N ALA A 113 16.90 10.49 -1.78
CA ALA A 113 17.84 9.39 -1.59
C ALA A 113 18.06 8.57 -2.87
N SER A 114 17.05 8.49 -3.75
CA SER A 114 17.12 7.71 -4.99
C SER A 114 17.92 8.39 -6.09
N CYS A 115 17.83 9.72 -6.26
CA CYS A 115 18.41 10.39 -7.42
C CYS A 115 19.27 11.62 -7.10
N GLY A 116 19.39 12.01 -5.81
CA GLY A 116 20.15 13.17 -5.36
C GLY A 116 19.53 14.53 -5.72
N ALA A 117 18.29 14.57 -6.19
CA ALA A 117 17.56 15.80 -6.47
C ALA A 117 17.47 16.69 -5.23
N HIS A 118 17.76 17.98 -5.36
CA HIS A 118 17.59 18.97 -4.30
C HIS A 118 16.11 19.10 -3.94
N LEU A 119 15.79 19.00 -2.65
CA LEU A 119 14.43 19.16 -2.15
C LEU A 119 14.25 20.47 -1.40
N GLY A 120 15.24 20.88 -0.61
CA GLY A 120 15.20 22.02 0.27
C GLY A 120 16.13 21.85 1.47
N HIS A 121 15.67 22.21 2.67
CA HIS A 121 16.46 22.17 3.90
C HIS A 121 15.66 21.61 5.07
N VAL A 122 16.35 21.05 6.05
CA VAL A 122 15.74 20.59 7.31
C VAL A 122 16.19 21.49 8.47
N PHE A 123 15.24 21.81 9.32
CA PHE A 123 15.40 22.60 10.55
C PHE A 123 14.94 21.78 11.75
N MET A 124 15.58 21.96 12.90
CA MET A 124 15.29 21.26 14.14
C MET A 124 15.24 22.26 15.30
N GLY A 125 14.51 21.95 16.35
CA GLY A 125 14.45 22.80 17.54
C GLY A 125 13.49 23.97 17.43
N GLU A 126 12.56 23.98 16.43
CA GLU A 126 11.60 25.06 16.23
C GLU A 126 10.26 24.84 16.95
N GLY A 127 9.99 23.61 17.44
CA GLY A 127 8.83 23.29 18.28
C GLY A 127 7.47 23.30 17.59
N PHE A 128 7.40 23.18 16.25
CA PHE A 128 6.13 23.18 15.51
C PHE A 128 5.31 21.91 15.74
N THR A 129 5.98 20.76 15.87
CA THR A 129 5.36 19.45 16.06
C THR A 129 6.12 18.67 17.12
N PRO A 130 5.56 17.58 17.69
CA PRO A 130 6.29 16.71 18.62
C PRO A 130 7.57 16.09 18.04
N ALA A 131 7.69 15.98 16.71
CA ALA A 131 8.89 15.49 16.05
C ALA A 131 10.05 16.51 16.08
N ASP A 132 9.75 17.76 16.40
CA ASP A 132 10.71 18.89 16.47
C ASP A 132 11.61 19.00 15.25
N THR A 133 11.09 18.58 14.11
CA THR A 133 11.77 18.55 12.81
C THR A 133 10.87 19.20 11.77
N ARG A 134 11.44 20.04 10.93
CA ARG A 134 10.75 20.65 9.80
C ARG A 134 11.59 20.51 8.52
N HIS A 135 11.13 19.66 7.62
CA HIS A 135 11.58 19.62 6.24
C HIS A 135 10.88 20.74 5.48
N CYS A 136 11.63 21.77 5.10
CA CYS A 136 11.17 22.90 4.29
C CYS A 136 11.49 22.57 2.83
N VAL A 137 10.47 22.24 2.05
CA VAL A 137 10.65 21.62 0.73
C VAL A 137 10.14 22.56 -0.37
N ASN A 138 10.90 22.69 -1.49
CA ASN A 138 10.40 23.38 -2.66
C ASN A 138 9.25 22.61 -3.30
N SER A 139 8.10 23.24 -3.55
CA SER A 139 6.97 22.61 -4.24
C SER A 139 7.38 22.07 -5.60
N ILE A 140 8.18 22.83 -6.34
CA ILE A 140 8.68 22.45 -7.66
C ILE A 140 9.53 21.17 -7.65
N SER A 141 10.09 20.76 -6.51
CA SER A 141 10.86 19.51 -6.36
C SER A 141 9.97 18.28 -6.19
N MET A 142 8.66 18.46 -6.06
CA MET A 142 7.71 17.40 -5.79
C MET A 142 6.62 17.29 -6.87
N VAL A 143 6.00 16.10 -6.94
CA VAL A 143 4.73 15.84 -7.63
C VAL A 143 3.82 15.18 -6.62
N PHE A 144 2.58 15.62 -6.55
CA PHE A 144 1.58 15.02 -5.66
C PHE A 144 0.85 13.87 -6.36
N HIS A 145 0.80 12.73 -5.69
CA HIS A 145 -0.02 11.59 -6.06
C HIS A 145 -1.16 11.49 -5.04
N PRO A 146 -2.42 11.69 -5.45
CA PRO A 146 -3.55 11.58 -4.54
C PRO A 146 -3.60 10.19 -3.89
N ALA A 147 -4.08 10.12 -2.66
CA ALA A 147 -4.38 8.84 -2.04
C ALA A 147 -5.40 8.11 -2.92
N GLN A 148 -5.07 6.86 -3.23
CA GLN A 148 -6.00 6.03 -3.98
C GLN A 148 -7.23 5.79 -3.12
N ALA A 149 -8.38 6.24 -3.57
CA ALA A 149 -9.64 5.89 -2.91
C ALA A 149 -9.76 4.36 -2.89
N THR A 150 -9.97 3.80 -1.71
CA THR A 150 -10.17 2.35 -1.58
C THR A 150 -11.48 2.09 -0.87
N GLU A 151 -12.14 1.01 -1.29
CA GLU A 151 -13.29 0.47 -0.60
C GLU A 151 -13.00 -0.94 -0.09
N THR A 152 -13.83 -1.39 0.86
CA THR A 152 -13.73 -2.73 1.44
C THR A 152 -15.04 -3.47 1.23
N ALA A 153 -14.95 -4.72 0.79
CA ALA A 153 -16.04 -5.68 0.72
C ALA A 153 -15.67 -6.93 1.54
N VAL A 154 -16.65 -7.57 2.19
CA VAL A 154 -16.41 -8.80 2.96
C VAL A 154 -17.40 -9.88 2.57
N PHE A 155 -16.88 -11.02 2.10
CA PHE A 155 -17.65 -12.13 1.56
C PHE A 155 -17.34 -13.45 2.28
N ALA A 156 -18.39 -14.18 2.62
CA ALA A 156 -18.32 -15.54 3.17
C ALA A 156 -19.14 -16.47 2.29
N GLY A 157 -18.52 -17.50 1.72
CA GLY A 157 -19.17 -18.39 0.75
C GLY A 157 -18.52 -19.78 0.72
N GLY A 158 -18.27 -20.38 1.87
CA GLY A 158 -17.54 -21.64 2.03
C GLY A 158 -16.08 -21.42 2.41
N CYS A 159 -15.21 -22.36 2.04
CA CYS A 159 -13.78 -22.28 2.33
C CYS A 159 -13.17 -20.98 1.80
N PHE A 160 -12.65 -20.15 2.69
CA PHE A 160 -12.07 -18.82 2.35
C PHE A 160 -10.87 -18.89 1.42
N TRP A 161 -10.13 -19.99 1.34
CA TRP A 161 -9.02 -20.14 0.40
C TRP A 161 -9.46 -20.05 -1.06
N GLY A 162 -10.65 -20.58 -1.38
CA GLY A 162 -11.21 -20.49 -2.71
C GLY A 162 -11.71 -19.11 -3.03
N ILE A 163 -12.39 -18.45 -2.09
CA ILE A 163 -12.87 -17.07 -2.22
C ILE A 163 -11.68 -16.12 -2.42
N ASP A 164 -10.65 -16.21 -1.56
CA ASP A 164 -9.39 -15.44 -1.68
C ASP A 164 -8.77 -15.58 -3.08
N HIS A 165 -8.64 -16.83 -3.54
CA HIS A 165 -8.04 -17.12 -4.85
C HIS A 165 -8.75 -16.43 -6.00
N PHE A 166 -10.07 -16.39 -6.00
CA PHE A 166 -10.82 -15.73 -7.06
C PHE A 166 -10.66 -14.21 -6.99
N PHE A 167 -10.86 -13.61 -5.82
CA PHE A 167 -10.84 -12.15 -5.70
C PHE A 167 -9.46 -11.54 -5.93
N LYS A 168 -8.39 -12.13 -5.44
CA LYS A 168 -7.04 -11.58 -5.61
C LYS A 168 -6.57 -11.47 -7.07
N ASN A 169 -7.22 -12.18 -8.00
CA ASN A 169 -6.91 -12.13 -9.42
C ASN A 169 -7.81 -11.14 -10.22
N VAL A 170 -8.69 -10.39 -9.52
CA VAL A 170 -9.51 -9.35 -10.15
C VAL A 170 -8.69 -8.07 -10.28
N GLU A 171 -8.66 -7.51 -11.48
CA GLU A 171 -8.06 -6.20 -11.71
C GLU A 171 -8.78 -5.14 -10.85
N GLY A 172 -8.04 -4.29 -10.15
CA GLY A 172 -8.58 -3.32 -9.20
C GLY A 172 -8.68 -3.84 -7.77
N VAL A 173 -8.53 -5.14 -7.50
CA VAL A 173 -8.37 -5.65 -6.14
C VAL A 173 -6.93 -5.44 -5.68
N LEU A 174 -6.77 -4.67 -4.62
CA LEU A 174 -5.47 -4.27 -4.07
C LEU A 174 -4.94 -5.26 -3.02
N ARG A 175 -5.86 -5.84 -2.23
CA ARG A 175 -5.52 -6.79 -1.17
C ARG A 175 -6.72 -7.66 -0.85
N THR A 176 -6.45 -8.93 -0.54
CA THR A 176 -7.39 -9.85 0.09
C THR A 176 -6.83 -10.35 1.42
N THR A 177 -7.70 -10.59 2.39
CA THR A 177 -7.33 -11.14 3.69
C THR A 177 -8.35 -12.22 4.06
N SER A 178 -7.90 -13.46 4.22
CA SER A 178 -8.73 -14.54 4.77
C SER A 178 -8.88 -14.36 6.28
N GLY A 179 -10.09 -14.56 6.80
CA GLY A 179 -10.36 -14.34 8.22
C GLY A 179 -11.76 -14.77 8.67
N TYR A 180 -12.24 -14.17 9.75
CA TYR A 180 -13.45 -14.57 10.44
C TYR A 180 -14.30 -13.37 10.80
N THR A 181 -15.61 -13.47 10.62
CA THR A 181 -16.55 -12.40 11.00
C THR A 181 -17.97 -12.91 11.23
N GLY A 182 -18.83 -12.05 11.77
CA GLY A 182 -20.26 -12.32 11.99
C GLY A 182 -20.59 -13.20 13.18
N GLY A 183 -19.61 -13.55 14.00
CA GLY A 183 -19.76 -14.27 15.25
C GLY A 183 -19.66 -13.37 16.49
N TYR A 184 -19.64 -13.97 17.66
CA TYR A 184 -19.63 -13.28 18.96
C TYR A 184 -18.32 -13.45 19.74
N MET A 185 -17.43 -14.38 19.33
CA MET A 185 -16.16 -14.64 20.00
C MET A 185 -15.12 -13.62 19.54
N GLU A 186 -14.43 -12.95 20.48
CA GLU A 186 -13.33 -12.04 20.18
C GLU A 186 -12.05 -12.82 19.86
N SER A 187 -11.31 -12.35 18.85
CA SER A 187 -10.02 -12.92 18.42
C SER A 187 -10.03 -14.45 18.28
N PRO A 188 -10.98 -15.04 17.53
CA PRO A 188 -11.09 -16.49 17.42
C PRO A 188 -9.89 -17.05 16.65
N THR A 189 -9.46 -18.25 17.05
CA THR A 189 -8.53 -19.08 16.29
C THR A 189 -9.27 -19.93 15.25
N TYR A 190 -8.58 -20.39 14.21
CA TYR A 190 -9.14 -21.30 13.21
C TYR A 190 -9.78 -22.53 13.85
N ARG A 191 -9.13 -23.12 14.86
CA ARG A 191 -9.65 -24.32 15.55
C ARG A 191 -10.97 -24.04 16.24
N GLU A 192 -11.13 -22.88 16.85
CA GLU A 192 -12.38 -22.49 17.51
C GLU A 192 -13.49 -22.25 16.47
N VAL A 193 -13.18 -21.57 15.36
CA VAL A 193 -14.16 -21.38 14.28
C VAL A 193 -14.60 -22.72 13.69
N CYS A 194 -13.68 -23.66 13.50
CA CYS A 194 -14.00 -25.02 13.02
C CYS A 194 -14.89 -25.82 13.98
N SER A 195 -14.96 -25.50 15.28
CA SER A 195 -15.88 -26.14 16.21
C SER A 195 -17.35 -25.79 15.91
N GLY A 196 -17.60 -24.68 15.19
CA GLY A 196 -18.94 -24.16 14.92
C GLY A 196 -19.57 -23.38 16.09
N GLU A 197 -18.85 -23.21 17.21
CA GLU A 197 -19.36 -22.61 18.45
C GLU A 197 -19.08 -21.10 18.56
N THR A 198 -18.29 -20.52 17.67
CA THR A 198 -17.93 -19.09 17.71
C THR A 198 -18.97 -18.18 17.05
N GLY A 199 -19.87 -18.75 16.24
CA GLY A 199 -20.80 -18.01 15.40
C GLY A 199 -20.15 -17.33 14.18
N HIS A 200 -18.83 -17.37 14.04
CA HIS A 200 -18.12 -16.77 12.89
C HIS A 200 -18.31 -17.57 11.59
N ALA A 201 -18.27 -16.87 10.47
CA ALA A 201 -18.05 -17.45 9.16
C ALA A 201 -16.58 -17.31 8.75
N GLU A 202 -16.06 -18.29 8.00
CA GLU A 202 -14.89 -18.07 7.16
C GLU A 202 -15.24 -17.03 6.11
N ALA A 203 -14.46 -15.96 6.06
CA ALA A 203 -14.72 -14.82 5.18
C ALA A 203 -13.44 -14.27 4.59
N VAL A 204 -13.58 -13.51 3.51
CA VAL A 204 -12.48 -12.78 2.86
C VAL A 204 -12.82 -11.30 2.86
N GLU A 205 -11.95 -10.50 3.44
CA GLU A 205 -11.92 -9.06 3.26
C GLU A 205 -11.22 -8.75 1.93
N VAL A 206 -11.86 -7.93 1.11
CA VAL A 206 -11.37 -7.51 -0.22
C VAL A 206 -11.26 -6.00 -0.21
N VAL A 207 -10.05 -5.46 -0.27
CA VAL A 207 -9.78 -4.03 -0.44
C VAL A 207 -9.54 -3.78 -1.93
N PHE A 208 -10.28 -2.85 -2.52
CA PHE A 208 -10.28 -2.60 -3.95
C PHE A 208 -10.29 -1.11 -4.29
N ASP A 209 -9.85 -0.80 -5.51
CA ASP A 209 -9.94 0.52 -6.12
C ASP A 209 -11.30 0.67 -6.83
N PRO A 210 -12.23 1.50 -6.30
CA PRO A 210 -13.55 1.67 -6.89
C PRO A 210 -13.53 2.36 -8.26
N SER A 211 -12.41 2.97 -8.66
CA SER A 211 -12.24 3.55 -10.00
C SER A 211 -11.91 2.49 -11.07
N VAL A 212 -11.48 1.29 -10.66
CA VAL A 212 -11.11 0.18 -11.56
C VAL A 212 -12.15 -0.92 -11.53
N VAL A 213 -12.64 -1.31 -10.36
CA VAL A 213 -13.66 -2.34 -10.18
C VAL A 213 -14.72 -1.89 -9.17
N GLY A 214 -16.00 -1.99 -9.52
CA GLY A 214 -17.10 -1.60 -8.63
C GLY A 214 -17.49 -2.72 -7.65
N PHE A 215 -18.05 -2.35 -6.48
CA PHE A 215 -18.57 -3.31 -5.51
C PHE A 215 -19.60 -4.27 -6.13
N GLU A 216 -20.47 -3.78 -7.03
CA GLU A 216 -21.47 -4.63 -7.70
C GLU A 216 -20.84 -5.74 -8.52
N GLU A 217 -19.73 -5.48 -9.19
CA GLU A 217 -19.00 -6.47 -9.99
C GLU A 217 -18.38 -7.55 -9.08
N LEU A 218 -17.79 -7.14 -7.97
CA LEU A 218 -17.28 -8.07 -6.95
C LEU A 218 -18.41 -8.91 -6.33
N ALA A 219 -19.57 -8.30 -6.03
CA ALA A 219 -20.73 -9.01 -5.48
C ALA A 219 -21.34 -9.99 -6.49
N LYS A 220 -21.41 -9.64 -7.78
CA LYS A 220 -21.81 -10.59 -8.84
C LYS A 220 -20.86 -11.78 -8.89
N MET A 221 -19.56 -11.51 -8.92
CA MET A 221 -18.55 -12.56 -8.92
C MET A 221 -18.69 -13.46 -7.68
N PHE A 222 -18.92 -12.89 -6.49
CA PHE A 222 -19.18 -13.67 -5.27
C PHE A 222 -20.32 -14.67 -5.47
N PHE A 223 -21.47 -14.23 -5.98
CA PHE A 223 -22.60 -15.11 -6.25
C PHE A 223 -22.32 -16.13 -7.38
N GLU A 224 -21.34 -15.92 -8.22
CA GLU A 224 -20.97 -16.83 -9.29
C GLU A 224 -19.96 -17.90 -8.89
N ILE A 225 -19.13 -17.63 -7.87
CA ILE A 225 -18.07 -18.54 -7.45
C ILE A 225 -18.48 -19.51 -6.33
N HIS A 226 -19.67 -19.37 -5.75
CA HIS A 226 -20.21 -20.29 -4.73
C HIS A 226 -21.69 -20.60 -4.99
N ASP A 227 -22.24 -21.58 -4.28
CA ASP A 227 -23.67 -21.88 -4.32
C ASP A 227 -24.41 -21.10 -3.22
N PRO A 228 -25.18 -20.03 -3.57
CA PRO A 228 -25.88 -19.23 -2.60
C PRO A 228 -27.18 -19.87 -2.07
N THR A 229 -27.51 -21.12 -2.46
CA THR A 229 -28.77 -21.80 -2.11
C THR A 229 -28.64 -22.81 -0.98
N THR A 230 -27.42 -23.12 -0.54
CA THR A 230 -27.16 -24.14 0.46
C THR A 230 -26.94 -23.52 1.85
N PRO A 231 -27.82 -23.77 2.85
CA PRO A 231 -27.64 -23.22 4.18
C PRO A 231 -26.49 -23.96 4.92
N ASN A 232 -25.60 -23.18 5.57
CA ASN A 232 -24.50 -23.69 6.39
C ASN A 232 -23.63 -24.75 5.69
N ARG A 233 -23.44 -24.62 4.40
CA ARG A 233 -22.70 -25.60 3.61
C ARG A 233 -22.22 -24.99 2.29
N GLN A 234 -21.05 -25.44 1.82
CA GLN A 234 -20.56 -25.19 0.47
C GLN A 234 -19.85 -26.45 -0.05
N GLY A 235 -20.45 -27.12 -1.04
CA GLY A 235 -19.91 -28.36 -1.58
C GLY A 235 -19.76 -29.44 -0.49
N PHE A 236 -18.53 -29.86 -0.21
CA PHE A 236 -18.20 -30.86 0.82
C PHE A 236 -18.02 -30.27 2.21
N ASP A 237 -17.84 -28.96 2.31
CA ASP A 237 -17.64 -28.26 3.58
C ASP A 237 -19.00 -28.03 4.25
N VAL A 238 -19.19 -28.61 5.44
CA VAL A 238 -20.45 -28.58 6.21
C VAL A 238 -20.20 -27.93 7.57
N GLY A 239 -20.98 -26.92 7.89
CA GLY A 239 -20.92 -26.19 9.15
C GLY A 239 -21.33 -24.73 8.97
N SER A 240 -21.75 -24.06 10.05
CA SER A 240 -22.17 -22.65 10.04
C SER A 240 -21.06 -21.70 9.62
N GLN A 241 -19.80 -22.09 9.79
CA GLN A 241 -18.64 -21.34 9.34
C GLN A 241 -18.52 -21.26 7.81
N TYR A 242 -19.18 -22.16 7.08
CA TYR A 242 -19.17 -22.20 5.61
C TYR A 242 -20.45 -21.63 4.99
N ARG A 243 -21.25 -20.90 5.77
CA ARG A 243 -22.48 -20.28 5.27
C ARG A 243 -22.22 -19.19 4.25
N SER A 244 -23.22 -18.95 3.40
CA SER A 244 -23.21 -17.83 2.48
C SER A 244 -23.61 -16.54 3.20
N ALA A 245 -22.75 -15.52 3.19
CA ALA A 245 -23.04 -14.22 3.76
C ALA A 245 -22.25 -13.09 3.07
N VAL A 246 -22.82 -11.89 3.05
CA VAL A 246 -22.15 -10.64 2.70
C VAL A 246 -22.22 -9.71 3.90
N PHE A 247 -21.05 -9.21 4.33
CA PHE A 247 -20.95 -8.24 5.41
C PHE A 247 -20.67 -6.87 4.82
N THR A 248 -21.65 -5.98 4.86
CA THR A 248 -21.64 -4.69 4.17
C THR A 248 -21.04 -3.60 5.05
N THR A 249 -20.23 -2.73 4.44
CA THR A 249 -19.62 -1.57 5.10
C THR A 249 -20.43 -0.28 4.92
N SER A 250 -21.45 -0.32 4.04
CA SER A 250 -22.35 0.81 3.78
C SER A 250 -23.76 0.37 3.37
N GLU A 251 -24.71 1.28 3.43
CA GLU A 251 -26.08 1.04 2.96
C GLU A 251 -26.15 0.90 1.43
N GLU A 252 -25.25 1.54 0.69
CA GLU A 252 -25.13 1.39 -0.76
C GLU A 252 -24.72 -0.03 -1.13
N GLN A 253 -23.73 -0.60 -0.44
CA GLN A 253 -23.35 -2.01 -0.64
C GLN A 253 -24.51 -2.93 -0.32
N ARG A 254 -25.24 -2.68 0.78
CA ARG A 254 -26.43 -3.44 1.15
C ARG A 254 -27.50 -3.42 0.05
N ALA A 255 -27.82 -2.23 -0.46
CA ALA A 255 -28.81 -2.08 -1.53
C ALA A 255 -28.41 -2.84 -2.81
N VAL A 256 -27.13 -2.85 -3.16
CA VAL A 256 -26.61 -3.63 -4.29
C VAL A 256 -26.82 -5.13 -4.05
N VAL A 257 -26.44 -5.65 -2.89
CA VAL A 257 -26.57 -7.09 -2.57
C VAL A 257 -28.04 -7.50 -2.56
N ASP A 258 -28.93 -6.76 -1.92
CA ASP A 258 -30.36 -7.04 -1.85
C ASP A 258 -31.00 -7.09 -3.26
N ARG A 259 -30.56 -6.19 -4.16
CA ARG A 259 -30.99 -6.20 -5.57
C ARG A 259 -30.49 -7.44 -6.31
N LEU A 260 -29.23 -7.82 -6.14
CA LEU A 260 -28.66 -9.01 -6.78
C LEU A 260 -29.33 -10.30 -6.28
N ILE A 261 -29.63 -10.40 -4.98
CA ILE A 261 -30.41 -11.52 -4.41
C ILE A 261 -31.81 -11.58 -5.04
N SER A 262 -32.47 -10.44 -5.21
CA SER A 262 -33.78 -10.38 -5.85
C SER A 262 -33.74 -10.89 -7.29
N LEU A 263 -32.74 -10.46 -8.07
CA LEU A 263 -32.54 -10.95 -9.44
C LEU A 263 -32.30 -12.46 -9.50
N LEU A 264 -31.51 -13.01 -8.58
CA LEU A 264 -31.27 -14.46 -8.50
C LEU A 264 -32.54 -15.23 -8.14
N ARG A 265 -33.36 -14.70 -7.24
CA ARG A 265 -34.67 -15.28 -6.86
C ARG A 265 -35.67 -15.25 -8.03
N GLU A 266 -35.70 -14.18 -8.80
CA GLU A 266 -36.50 -14.09 -10.02
C GLU A 266 -36.10 -15.12 -11.08
N ARG A 267 -34.81 -15.53 -11.08
CA ARG A 267 -34.26 -16.63 -11.90
C ARG A 267 -34.50 -18.02 -11.29
N GLY A 268 -35.23 -18.11 -10.19
CA GLY A 268 -35.65 -19.38 -9.58
C GLY A 268 -34.67 -19.96 -8.55
N LEU A 269 -33.63 -19.21 -8.15
CA LEU A 269 -32.72 -19.66 -7.09
C LEU A 269 -33.31 -19.36 -5.70
N ASN A 270 -33.29 -20.35 -4.80
CA ASN A 270 -33.66 -20.13 -3.40
C ASN A 270 -32.46 -19.60 -2.60
N VAL A 271 -32.13 -18.32 -2.79
CA VAL A 271 -30.95 -17.68 -2.17
C VAL A 271 -31.13 -17.59 -0.66
N VAL A 272 -30.17 -18.16 0.10
CA VAL A 272 -30.11 -18.17 1.56
C VAL A 272 -28.99 -17.26 2.11
N THR A 273 -28.32 -16.52 1.27
CA THR A 273 -27.23 -15.60 1.66
C THR A 273 -27.71 -14.60 2.70
N GLU A 274 -27.00 -14.55 3.84
CA GLU A 274 -27.20 -13.53 4.86
C GLU A 274 -26.62 -12.20 4.41
N VAL A 275 -27.32 -11.09 4.68
CA VAL A 275 -26.79 -9.73 4.47
C VAL A 275 -26.78 -9.03 5.81
N ARG A 276 -25.59 -8.72 6.32
CA ARG A 276 -25.38 -8.14 7.65
C ARG A 276 -24.42 -6.96 7.58
N PRO A 277 -24.53 -5.94 8.45
CA PRO A 277 -23.47 -4.95 8.58
C PRO A 277 -22.19 -5.62 9.08
N LEU A 278 -21.04 -5.15 8.59
CA LEU A 278 -19.73 -5.55 9.11
C LEU A 278 -19.52 -4.89 10.47
N GLU A 279 -19.37 -5.69 11.52
CA GLU A 279 -19.03 -5.19 12.86
C GLU A 279 -17.50 -5.26 13.08
N VAL A 280 -16.95 -6.47 13.12
CA VAL A 280 -15.52 -6.71 13.29
C VAL A 280 -15.10 -7.83 12.34
N PHE A 281 -13.96 -7.62 11.69
CA PHE A 281 -13.26 -8.67 10.93
C PHE A 281 -12.00 -9.07 11.68
N TRP A 282 -11.84 -10.36 11.92
CA TRP A 282 -10.66 -10.95 12.54
C TRP A 282 -9.80 -11.62 11.49
N PRO A 283 -8.60 -11.07 11.17
CA PRO A 283 -7.68 -11.72 10.24
C PRO A 283 -7.35 -13.15 10.71
N GLY A 284 -7.42 -14.08 9.79
CA GLY A 284 -6.97 -15.45 10.03
C GLY A 284 -5.44 -15.54 10.08
N GLU A 285 -4.94 -16.65 10.61
CA GLU A 285 -3.52 -16.91 10.80
C GLU A 285 -2.73 -16.86 9.48
N ASP A 286 -1.46 -16.50 9.53
CA ASP A 286 -0.59 -16.27 8.36
C ASP A 286 -0.54 -17.44 7.36
N TYR A 287 -0.71 -18.68 7.85
CA TYR A 287 -0.69 -19.86 6.99
C TYR A 287 -1.96 -19.99 6.12
N HIS A 288 -3.03 -19.26 6.43
CA HIS A 288 -4.23 -19.18 5.61
C HIS A 288 -4.15 -18.14 4.50
N GLN A 289 -3.30 -17.15 4.65
CA GLN A 289 -3.15 -16.09 3.65
C GLN A 289 -2.46 -16.64 2.40
N ASP A 290 -2.98 -16.33 1.21
CA ASP A 290 -2.44 -16.79 -0.08
C ASP A 290 -2.29 -18.31 -0.21
N TYR A 291 -3.20 -19.09 0.39
CA TYR A 291 -3.01 -20.50 0.57
C TYR A 291 -2.72 -21.28 -0.72
N TYR A 292 -3.48 -21.05 -1.80
CA TYR A 292 -3.26 -21.75 -3.06
C TYR A 292 -1.99 -21.34 -3.78
N ALA A 293 -1.59 -20.06 -3.68
CA ALA A 293 -0.33 -19.59 -4.24
C ALA A 293 0.87 -20.23 -3.53
N LYS A 294 0.85 -20.26 -2.18
CA LYS A 294 1.91 -20.86 -1.36
C LYS A 294 2.00 -22.39 -1.53
N ASN A 295 0.88 -23.07 -1.70
CA ASN A 295 0.83 -24.53 -1.77
C ASN A 295 0.78 -25.10 -3.20
N ARG A 296 0.84 -24.24 -4.25
CA ARG A 296 0.78 -24.64 -5.66
C ARG A 296 -0.41 -25.54 -6.00
N ARG A 297 -1.55 -25.30 -5.34
CA ARG A 297 -2.81 -26.02 -5.57
C ARG A 297 -3.79 -25.08 -6.27
N GLY A 298 -4.55 -25.60 -7.25
CA GLY A 298 -5.69 -24.88 -7.81
C GLY A 298 -6.86 -24.84 -6.83
N SER A 299 -7.80 -23.92 -7.04
CA SER A 299 -9.05 -23.87 -6.27
C SER A 299 -9.89 -25.11 -6.54
N ILE A 300 -10.01 -26.00 -5.54
CA ILE A 300 -10.82 -27.23 -5.63
C ILE A 300 -12.24 -27.04 -5.07
N CYS A 301 -12.45 -26.02 -4.22
CA CYS A 301 -13.70 -25.84 -3.49
C CYS A 301 -14.72 -24.95 -4.21
N HIS A 302 -14.31 -24.20 -5.21
CA HIS A 302 -15.15 -23.22 -5.90
C HIS A 302 -15.01 -23.34 -7.41
N THR A 303 -16.14 -23.14 -8.11
CA THR A 303 -16.21 -23.11 -9.57
C THR A 303 -17.12 -21.96 -9.98
N ARG A 304 -16.68 -21.13 -10.92
CA ARG A 304 -17.47 -20.00 -11.40
C ARG A 304 -18.60 -20.49 -12.31
N VAL A 305 -19.82 -20.08 -12.01
CA VAL A 305 -21.04 -20.33 -12.79
C VAL A 305 -21.64 -18.98 -13.10
N ASN A 306 -21.78 -18.64 -14.39
CA ASN A 306 -22.44 -17.40 -14.80
C ASN A 306 -23.89 -17.40 -14.34
N ARG A 307 -24.30 -16.37 -13.58
CA ARG A 307 -25.63 -16.24 -13.00
C ARG A 307 -26.35 -14.94 -13.36
N PHE A 308 -25.66 -14.00 -13.98
CA PHE A 308 -26.18 -12.63 -14.23
C PHE A 308 -26.32 -12.24 -15.70
N ASP A 309 -25.74 -13.00 -16.66
CA ASP A 309 -25.88 -12.78 -18.12
C ASP A 309 -27.13 -13.46 -18.70
#